data_6dd97633451f4ad8c27cd4b35a06f33a
#
_entry.id   6dd97633451f4ad8c27cd4b35a06f33a
#
_cell.length_a   1.000
_cell.length_b   1.000
_cell.length_c   1.000
_cell.angle_alpha   90.00
_cell.angle_beta   90.00
_cell.angle_gamma   90.00
#
_symmetry.space_group_name_H-M   'P 1'
#
loop_
_entity.id
_entity.type
_entity.pdbx_description
1 polymer ?
#
loop_
_entity_poly.entity_id
_entity_poly.type
_entity_poly.pdbx_seq_one_letter_code
_entity_poly.pdbx_strand_id
1 'polypeptide(L)'
;LISSISSNKRNLKIISSVVHPLVRKSMKKFIIRNKKSEVIIFDIPLLIENKLNKKKDIIIFVKSNKSKVLNRLKKRPNFNKKLLKNLKENQVILSKKEKLADYVINNNFPVNVMKKKVKLIKKKILNERNSSRY
;
A
#
# COMPACT_ATOMS: atom_id res chain seq x y z
N LEU A 1 5.06 -15.74 -16.25
CA LEU A 1 4.12 -15.14 -15.29
C LEU A 1 3.45 -13.86 -15.87
N ILE A 2 4.24 -12.87 -16.34
CA ILE A 2 3.71 -11.61 -16.90
C ILE A 2 2.82 -11.89 -18.11
N SER A 3 3.24 -12.73 -19.03
CA SER A 3 2.45 -13.14 -20.20
C SER A 3 1.13 -13.79 -19.80
N SER A 4 1.17 -14.70 -18.84
CA SER A 4 -0.02 -15.40 -18.34
C SER A 4 -1.02 -14.47 -17.66
N ILE A 5 -0.57 -13.45 -16.92
CA ILE A 5 -1.44 -12.43 -16.30
C ILE A 5 -2.02 -11.49 -17.36
N SER A 6 -1.22 -11.15 -18.38
CA SER A 6 -1.66 -10.25 -19.45
C SER A 6 -2.70 -10.89 -20.38
N SER A 7 -2.69 -12.22 -20.50
CA SER A 7 -3.59 -12.95 -21.41
C SER A 7 -4.95 -13.22 -20.80
N ASN A 8 -5.06 -13.43 -19.48
CA ASN A 8 -6.33 -13.79 -18.84
C ASN A 8 -6.46 -13.23 -17.41
N LYS A 9 -7.54 -12.48 -17.16
CA LYS A 9 -7.89 -11.95 -15.82
C LYS A 9 -8.11 -13.05 -14.77
N ARG A 10 -8.54 -14.24 -15.17
CA ARG A 10 -8.74 -15.40 -14.29
C ARG A 10 -7.44 -15.85 -13.65
N ASN A 11 -6.32 -15.77 -14.39
CA ASN A 11 -5.00 -16.14 -13.87
C ASN A 11 -4.56 -15.26 -12.70
N LEU A 12 -4.92 -13.97 -12.71
CA LEU A 12 -4.66 -13.07 -11.59
C LEU A 12 -5.38 -13.52 -10.31
N LYS A 13 -6.64 -13.98 -10.43
CA LYS A 13 -7.39 -14.52 -9.28
C LYS A 13 -6.76 -15.81 -8.71
N ILE A 14 -6.33 -16.71 -9.58
CA ILE A 14 -5.66 -17.96 -9.18
C ILE A 14 -4.35 -17.64 -8.44
N ILE A 15 -3.51 -16.76 -9.00
CA ILE A 15 -2.27 -16.35 -8.33
C ILE A 15 -2.58 -15.71 -6.96
N SER A 16 -3.58 -14.85 -6.91
CA SER A 16 -3.98 -14.18 -5.68
C SER A 16 -4.46 -15.17 -4.61
N SER A 17 -5.19 -16.22 -4.97
CA SER A 17 -5.68 -17.22 -4.02
C SER A 17 -4.55 -18.02 -3.34
N VAL A 18 -3.42 -18.19 -4.03
CA VAL A 18 -2.22 -18.83 -3.47
C VAL A 18 -1.37 -17.85 -2.66
N VAL A 19 -1.15 -16.65 -3.21
CA VAL A 19 -0.22 -15.67 -2.63
C VAL A 19 -0.81 -15.02 -1.37
N HIS A 20 -2.10 -14.69 -1.32
CA HIS A 20 -2.68 -13.98 -0.19
C HIS A 20 -2.59 -14.73 1.16
N PRO A 21 -2.85 -16.04 1.24
CA PRO A 21 -2.65 -16.79 2.48
C PRO A 21 -1.20 -16.73 2.98
N LEU A 22 -0.23 -16.83 2.07
CA LEU A 22 1.20 -16.76 2.39
C LEU A 22 1.60 -15.37 2.93
N VAL A 23 1.11 -14.32 2.29
CA VAL A 23 1.31 -12.93 2.75
C VAL A 23 0.73 -12.75 4.15
N ARG A 24 -0.51 -13.19 4.39
CA ARG A 24 -1.14 -13.10 5.73
C ARG A 24 -0.36 -13.85 6.80
N LYS A 25 0.15 -15.03 6.46
CA LYS A 25 1.02 -15.83 7.37
C LYS A 25 2.31 -15.09 7.68
N SER A 26 2.96 -14.50 6.66
CA SER A 26 4.17 -13.70 6.83
C SER A 26 3.95 -12.45 7.67
N MET A 27 2.84 -11.73 7.44
CA MET A 27 2.45 -10.57 8.27
C MET A 27 2.29 -10.97 9.74
N LYS A 28 1.56 -12.06 10.02
CA LYS A 28 1.39 -12.55 11.40
C LYS A 28 2.73 -12.87 12.07
N LYS A 29 3.62 -13.59 11.37
CA LYS A 29 4.97 -13.90 11.88
C LYS A 29 5.78 -12.63 12.14
N PHE A 30 5.71 -11.65 11.23
CA PHE A 30 6.42 -10.39 11.37
C PHE A 30 5.93 -9.59 12.59
N ILE A 31 4.62 -9.52 12.83
CA ILE A 31 4.03 -8.88 14.01
C ILE A 31 4.53 -9.54 15.30
N ILE A 32 4.52 -10.89 15.36
CA ILE A 32 4.96 -11.63 16.55
C ILE A 32 6.43 -11.36 16.85
N ARG A 33 7.28 -11.37 15.82
CA ARG A 33 8.73 -11.10 15.98
C ARG A 33 9.02 -9.67 16.44
N ASN A 34 8.16 -8.73 16.09
CA ASN A 34 8.34 -7.30 16.38
C ASN A 34 7.35 -6.78 17.44
N LYS A 35 6.80 -7.65 18.29
CA LYS A 35 5.79 -7.27 19.29
C LYS A 35 6.26 -6.20 20.30
N LYS A 36 7.57 -6.05 20.48
CA LYS A 36 8.19 -5.02 21.34
C LYS A 36 8.40 -3.69 20.61
N SER A 37 8.23 -3.65 19.29
CA SER A 37 8.39 -2.43 18.51
C SER A 37 7.23 -1.48 18.76
N GLU A 38 7.56 -0.20 18.90
CA GLU A 38 6.58 0.86 19.12
C GLU A 38 5.61 1.03 17.95
N VAL A 39 6.11 0.86 16.72
CA VAL A 39 5.34 0.94 15.48
C VAL A 39 5.81 -0.16 14.52
N ILE A 40 4.86 -0.80 13.86
CA ILE A 40 5.11 -1.74 12.78
C ILE A 40 4.49 -1.17 11.51
N ILE A 41 5.28 -1.05 10.44
CA ILE A 41 4.84 -0.52 9.16
C ILE A 41 4.80 -1.66 8.13
N PHE A 42 3.68 -1.74 7.41
CA PHE A 42 3.52 -2.64 6.28
C PHE A 42 3.36 -1.84 4.99
N ASP A 43 4.19 -2.15 3.99
CA ASP A 43 4.00 -1.72 2.61
C ASP A 43 3.50 -2.91 1.79
N ILE A 44 2.17 -2.98 1.63
CA ILE A 44 1.51 -4.12 0.99
C ILE A 44 0.75 -3.64 -0.23
N PRO A 45 1.09 -4.13 -1.41
CA PRO A 45 0.32 -3.86 -2.63
C PRO A 45 -1.13 -4.35 -2.48
N LEU A 46 -2.07 -3.56 -2.99
CA LEU A 46 -3.49 -3.93 -3.01
C LEU A 46 -4.07 -4.24 -1.60
N LEU A 47 -3.60 -3.53 -0.57
CA LEU A 47 -4.03 -3.72 0.83
C LEU A 47 -5.56 -3.64 0.98
N ILE A 48 -6.15 -2.59 0.44
CA ILE A 48 -7.59 -2.30 0.53
C ILE A 48 -8.41 -3.28 -0.31
N GLU A 49 -7.96 -3.57 -1.53
CA GLU A 49 -8.61 -4.50 -2.46
C GLU A 49 -8.72 -5.91 -1.86
N ASN A 50 -7.70 -6.30 -1.13
CA ASN A 50 -7.60 -7.63 -0.53
C ASN A 50 -8.11 -7.68 0.91
N LYS A 51 -8.64 -6.56 1.43
CA LYS A 51 -9.17 -6.45 2.80
C LYS A 51 -8.17 -6.98 3.84
N LEU A 52 -6.89 -6.63 3.67
CA LEU A 52 -5.83 -7.08 4.57
C LEU A 52 -5.68 -6.20 5.81
N ASN A 53 -6.20 -4.98 5.76
CA ASN A 53 -6.23 -4.05 6.89
C ASN A 53 -7.28 -4.48 7.92
N LYS A 54 -6.98 -4.23 9.18
CA LYS A 54 -7.90 -4.40 10.32
C LYS A 54 -8.50 -3.06 10.72
N LYS A 55 -9.60 -3.08 11.48
CA LYS A 55 -10.28 -1.86 11.97
C LYS A 55 -9.38 -0.93 12.80
N LYS A 56 -8.38 -1.49 13.49
CA LYS A 56 -7.43 -0.74 14.34
C LYS A 56 -6.13 -0.33 13.62
N ASP A 57 -5.96 -0.71 12.35
CA ASP A 57 -4.76 -0.34 11.59
C ASP A 57 -4.89 1.11 11.12
N ILE A 58 -3.81 1.85 11.19
CA ILE A 58 -3.72 3.22 10.67
C ILE A 58 -3.30 3.14 9.20
N ILE A 59 -4.13 3.67 8.33
CA ILE A 59 -3.92 3.65 6.88
C ILE A 59 -3.31 4.97 6.43
N ILE A 60 -2.14 4.90 5.82
CA ILE A 60 -1.47 6.05 5.22
C ILE A 60 -1.53 5.92 3.70
N PHE A 61 -2.22 6.85 3.05
CA PHE A 61 -2.29 6.91 1.60
C PHE A 61 -1.22 7.83 1.03
N VAL A 62 -0.36 7.28 0.16
CA VAL A 62 0.68 8.05 -0.52
C VAL A 62 0.20 8.46 -1.91
N LYS A 63 -0.15 9.74 -2.07
CA LYS A 63 -0.63 10.32 -3.32
C LYS A 63 0.52 10.83 -4.17
N SER A 64 0.49 10.55 -5.45
CA SER A 64 1.48 11.04 -6.42
C SER A 64 0.79 11.52 -7.71
N ASN A 65 1.40 12.47 -8.40
CA ASN A 65 0.93 12.94 -9.70
C ASN A 65 0.95 11.80 -10.72
N LYS A 66 -0.16 11.64 -11.46
CA LYS A 66 -0.35 10.54 -12.44
C LYS A 66 0.76 10.51 -13.50
N SER A 67 1.20 11.67 -14.01
CA SER A 67 2.27 11.75 -15.00
C SER A 67 3.62 11.27 -14.43
N LYS A 68 3.97 11.68 -13.20
CA LYS A 68 5.19 11.23 -12.52
C LYS A 68 5.17 9.72 -12.25
N VAL A 69 4.01 9.18 -11.86
CA VAL A 69 3.85 7.72 -11.67
C VAL A 69 4.05 6.99 -12.99
N LEU A 70 3.39 7.45 -14.07
CA LEU A 70 3.52 6.83 -15.38
C LEU A 70 4.94 6.86 -15.91
N ASN A 71 5.65 7.98 -15.75
CA ASN A 71 7.03 8.12 -16.16
C ASN A 71 7.98 7.16 -15.40
N ARG A 72 7.74 6.95 -14.10
CA ARG A 72 8.49 5.95 -13.31
C ARG A 72 8.19 4.52 -13.77
N LEU A 73 6.92 4.23 -14.08
CA LEU A 73 6.53 2.89 -14.57
C LEU A 73 7.15 2.58 -15.93
N LYS A 74 7.16 3.55 -16.86
CA LYS A 74 7.81 3.39 -18.18
C LYS A 74 9.30 3.06 -18.09
N LYS A 75 9.99 3.50 -17.04
CA LYS A 75 11.43 3.21 -16.82
C LYS A 75 11.70 1.83 -16.22
N ARG A 76 10.67 1.08 -15.82
CA ARG A 76 10.85 -0.27 -15.27
C ARG A 76 11.16 -1.27 -16.38
N PRO A 77 12.09 -2.22 -16.17
CA PRO A 77 12.24 -3.35 -17.07
C PRO A 77 10.90 -4.09 -17.16
N ASN A 78 10.56 -4.60 -18.34
CA ASN A 78 9.30 -5.30 -18.61
C ASN A 78 8.03 -4.44 -18.46
N PHE A 79 8.10 -3.11 -18.65
CA PHE A 79 6.90 -2.27 -18.71
C PHE A 79 5.98 -2.77 -19.83
N ASN A 80 4.73 -3.03 -19.46
CA ASN A 80 3.68 -3.47 -20.38
C ASN A 80 2.41 -2.64 -20.17
N LYS A 81 2.03 -1.90 -21.20
CA LYS A 81 0.85 -1.00 -21.16
C LYS A 81 -0.45 -1.75 -20.96
N LYS A 82 -0.61 -2.94 -21.60
CA LYS A 82 -1.80 -3.80 -21.49
C LYS A 82 -1.92 -4.35 -20.06
N LEU A 83 -0.81 -4.83 -19.51
CA LEU A 83 -0.76 -5.29 -18.12
C LEU A 83 -1.12 -4.17 -17.14
N LEU A 84 -0.58 -2.94 -17.33
CA LEU A 84 -0.90 -1.79 -16.50
C LEU A 84 -2.41 -1.47 -16.53
N LYS A 85 -3.05 -1.54 -17.69
CA LYS A 85 -4.50 -1.35 -17.84
C LYS A 85 -5.27 -2.40 -17.02
N ASN A 86 -4.95 -3.68 -17.20
CA ASN A 86 -5.60 -4.79 -16.50
C ASN A 86 -5.43 -4.68 -14.97
N LEU A 87 -4.25 -4.29 -14.49
CA LEU A 87 -4.01 -4.09 -13.07
C LEU A 87 -4.81 -2.92 -12.50
N LYS A 88 -4.93 -1.81 -13.26
CA LYS A 88 -5.73 -0.64 -12.84
C LYS A 88 -7.22 -0.97 -12.72
N GLU A 89 -7.76 -1.78 -13.61
CA GLU A 89 -9.17 -2.19 -13.57
C GLU A 89 -9.53 -3.01 -12.32
N ASN A 90 -8.55 -3.67 -11.73
CA ASN A 90 -8.72 -4.44 -10.49
C ASN A 90 -8.42 -3.63 -9.21
N GLN A 91 -8.05 -2.37 -9.35
CA GLN A 91 -7.75 -1.51 -8.20
C GLN A 91 -8.97 -0.69 -7.80
N VAL A 92 -9.14 -0.52 -6.49
CA VAL A 92 -10.09 0.46 -5.95
C VAL A 92 -9.69 1.86 -6.43
N ILE A 93 -10.69 2.65 -6.79
CA ILE A 93 -10.49 4.03 -7.27
C ILE A 93 -9.71 4.83 -6.23
N LEU A 94 -8.72 5.62 -6.70
CA LEU A 94 -7.81 6.37 -5.81
C LEU A 94 -8.53 7.29 -4.83
N SER A 95 -9.61 7.95 -5.26
CA SER A 95 -10.45 8.80 -4.40
C SER A 95 -11.09 8.03 -3.24
N LYS A 96 -11.50 6.78 -3.48
CA LYS A 96 -12.03 5.92 -2.42
C LYS A 96 -10.94 5.49 -1.44
N LYS A 97 -9.73 5.17 -1.94
CA LYS A 97 -8.57 4.88 -1.07
C LYS A 97 -8.19 6.08 -0.21
N GLU A 98 -8.21 7.28 -0.79
CA GLU A 98 -7.92 8.53 -0.10
C GLU A 98 -8.92 8.79 1.04
N LYS A 99 -10.21 8.51 0.81
CA LYS A 99 -11.27 8.62 1.83
C LYS A 99 -11.16 7.59 2.96
N LEU A 100 -10.57 6.43 2.70
CA LEU A 100 -10.38 5.36 3.68
C LEU A 100 -9.10 5.51 4.49
N ALA A 101 -8.24 6.46 4.14
CA ALA A 101 -6.97 6.68 4.80
C ALA A 101 -7.11 7.64 5.98
N ASP A 102 -6.46 7.31 7.08
CA ASP A 102 -6.35 8.20 8.26
C ASP A 102 -5.41 9.37 7.98
N TYR A 103 -4.37 9.12 7.15
CA TYR A 103 -3.42 10.15 6.74
C TYR A 103 -3.14 10.09 5.25
N VAL A 104 -3.00 11.27 4.62
CA VAL A 104 -2.63 11.40 3.21
C VAL A 104 -1.28 12.11 3.09
N ILE A 105 -0.34 11.47 2.40
CA ILE A 105 0.96 12.03 2.08
C ILE A 105 1.05 12.32 0.59
N ASN A 106 1.24 13.58 0.22
CA ASN A 106 1.44 13.96 -1.18
C ASN A 106 2.94 13.88 -1.54
N ASN A 107 3.32 12.84 -2.29
CA ASN A 107 4.71 12.55 -2.68
C ASN A 107 5.13 13.29 -3.98
N ASN A 108 4.74 14.56 -4.12
CA ASN A 108 5.16 15.41 -5.25
C ASN A 108 6.21 16.46 -4.84
N PHE A 109 6.52 16.55 -3.57
CA PHE A 109 7.46 17.49 -3.00
C PHE A 109 8.89 16.92 -2.88
N PRO A 110 9.90 17.78 -2.69
CA PRO A 110 11.28 17.35 -2.39
C PRO A 110 11.37 16.48 -1.15
N VAL A 111 12.41 15.63 -1.10
CA VAL A 111 12.59 14.61 -0.03
C VAL A 111 12.63 15.22 1.38
N ASN A 112 13.26 16.39 1.53
CA ASN A 112 13.33 17.11 2.82
C ASN A 112 11.95 17.52 3.34
N VAL A 113 11.07 18.01 2.47
CA VAL A 113 9.68 18.35 2.80
C VAL A 113 8.90 17.08 3.18
N MET A 114 9.11 16.00 2.46
CA MET A 114 8.49 14.70 2.74
C MET A 114 8.93 14.15 4.10
N LYS A 115 10.23 14.22 4.41
CA LYS A 115 10.75 13.81 5.72
C LYS A 115 10.10 14.58 6.87
N LYS A 116 9.90 15.89 6.74
CA LYS A 116 9.20 16.72 7.75
C LYS A 116 7.74 16.25 7.94
N LYS A 117 7.00 16.02 6.84
CA LYS A 117 5.60 15.52 6.91
C LYS A 117 5.51 14.15 7.57
N VAL A 118 6.40 13.22 7.22
CA VAL A 118 6.44 11.88 7.82
C VAL A 118 6.73 11.96 9.32
N LYS A 119 7.69 12.81 9.76
CA LYS A 119 7.96 13.03 11.18
C LYS A 119 6.73 13.55 11.94
N LEU A 120 5.98 14.48 11.35
CA LEU A 120 4.76 15.03 11.97
C LEU A 120 3.67 13.94 12.11
N ILE A 121 3.46 13.14 11.07
CA ILE A 121 2.49 12.02 11.12
C ILE A 121 2.91 11.01 12.19
N LYS A 122 4.19 10.61 12.21
CA LYS A 122 4.70 9.71 13.24
C LYS A 122 4.41 10.25 14.65
N LYS A 123 4.69 11.54 14.91
CA LYS A 123 4.43 12.17 16.22
C LYS A 123 2.95 12.12 16.58
N LYS A 124 2.05 12.42 15.64
CA LYS A 124 0.60 12.34 15.86
C LYS A 124 0.16 10.94 16.25
N ILE A 125 0.55 9.93 15.45
CA ILE A 125 0.22 8.51 15.71
C ILE A 125 0.67 8.08 17.11
N LEU A 126 1.87 8.46 17.53
CA LEU A 126 2.40 8.08 18.84
C LEU A 126 1.67 8.79 19.98
N ASN A 127 1.32 10.06 19.81
CA ASN A 127 0.56 10.83 20.81
C ASN A 127 -0.86 10.28 20.98
N GLU A 128 -1.58 10.02 19.89
CA GLU A 128 -2.94 9.46 19.93
C GLU A 128 -2.97 8.09 20.62
N ARG A 129 -1.95 7.26 20.37
CA ARG A 129 -1.80 5.98 21.05
C ARG A 129 -1.62 6.13 22.56
N ASN A 130 -0.85 7.13 22.99
CA ASN A 130 -0.61 7.38 24.42
C ASN A 130 -1.87 7.93 25.10
N SER A 131 -2.62 8.79 24.43
CA SER A 131 -3.89 9.33 24.94
C SER A 131 -4.99 8.27 25.06
N SER A 132 -4.94 7.19 24.28
CA SER A 132 -5.92 6.08 24.32
C SER A 132 -5.60 5.01 25.38
N ARG A 133 -4.57 5.21 26.20
CA ARG A 133 -4.16 4.31 27.28
C ARG A 133 -4.63 4.78 28.68
N TYR A 134 -5.27 5.94 28.75
CA TYR A 134 -5.95 6.50 29.90
C TYR A 134 -7.46 6.53 29.66
#